data_6a9646b83b3a514e4afac48cf4a39673
#
_entry.id   6a9646b83b3a514e4afac48cf4a39673
#
_cell.length_a   1.000
_cell.length_b   1.000
_cell.length_c   1.000
_cell.angle_alpha   90.00
_cell.angle_beta   90.00
_cell.angle_gamma   90.00
#
_symmetry.space_group_name_H-M   'P 1'
#
loop_
_entity.id
_entity.type
_entity.pdbx_description
1 polymer ?
#
loop_
_entity_poly.entity_id
_entity_poly.type
_entity_poly.pdbx_seq_one_letter_code
_entity_poly.pdbx_strand_id
1 'polypeptide(L)'
;MSTGLITALANQLLSGTADVHDYAWLKLHVGDPGAAGTSNPATETTRKQVTWGTPAGGAMASVTTDQVWTSILGSEDATHFSMWDASTAGNCGFTGTVTANPYTAGDTLTIPAGQVNTSFTVAA
;
A
#
# COMPACT_ATOMS: atom_id res chain seq x y z
N MET A 1 -6.16 12.05 10.83
CA MET A 1 -6.13 11.00 9.82
C MET A 1 -4.74 10.86 9.25
N SER A 2 -4.22 9.65 9.22
CA SER A 2 -2.80 9.41 8.91
C SER A 2 -2.58 8.68 7.58
N THR A 3 -3.61 8.48 6.79
CA THR A 3 -3.45 7.87 5.46
C THR A 3 -3.04 8.93 4.44
N GLY A 4 -2.29 8.52 3.43
CA GLY A 4 -1.82 9.39 2.37
C GLY A 4 -0.30 9.35 2.24
N LEU A 5 0.26 10.40 1.67
CA LEU A 5 1.70 10.49 1.48
C LEU A 5 2.42 10.71 2.82
N ILE A 6 3.49 9.96 3.02
CA ILE A 6 4.45 10.24 4.09
C ILE A 6 5.21 11.52 3.71
N THR A 7 5.51 12.34 4.70
CA THR A 7 6.16 13.64 4.47
C THR A 7 7.43 13.53 3.63
N ALA A 8 8.24 12.49 3.84
CA ALA A 8 9.47 12.30 3.08
C ALA A 8 9.20 12.13 1.59
N LEU A 9 8.21 11.31 1.21
CA LEU A 9 7.85 11.15 -0.20
C LEU A 9 7.25 12.44 -0.77
N ALA A 10 6.40 13.12 -0.02
CA ALA A 10 5.84 14.39 -0.47
C ALA A 10 6.94 15.39 -0.81
N ASN A 11 7.96 15.49 0.04
CA ASN A 11 9.11 16.36 -0.21
C ASN A 11 9.92 15.90 -1.43
N GLN A 12 10.10 14.58 -1.60
CA GLN A 12 10.83 14.04 -2.75
C GLN A 12 10.09 14.33 -4.06
N LEU A 13 8.77 14.23 -4.07
CA LEU A 13 7.96 14.55 -5.26
C LEU A 13 8.09 16.04 -5.62
N LEU A 14 8.07 16.93 -4.64
CA LEU A 14 8.22 18.37 -4.88
C LEU A 14 9.60 18.72 -5.40
N SER A 15 10.63 18.02 -4.98
CA SER A 15 12.00 18.25 -5.41
C SER A 15 12.42 17.44 -6.64
N GLY A 16 11.57 16.47 -7.07
CA GLY A 16 11.88 15.62 -8.22
C GLY A 16 12.91 14.53 -7.97
N THR A 17 13.17 14.16 -6.71
CA THR A 17 14.22 13.19 -6.36
C THR A 17 13.72 11.76 -6.27
N ALA A 18 12.41 11.53 -6.16
CA ALA A 18 11.80 10.21 -6.19
C ALA A 18 10.35 10.33 -6.64
N ASP A 19 9.71 9.22 -6.98
CA ASP A 19 8.31 9.21 -7.34
C ASP A 19 7.59 7.99 -6.73
N VAL A 20 6.27 7.90 -6.96
CA VAL A 20 5.43 6.86 -6.39
C VAL A 20 5.78 5.48 -6.92
N HIS A 21 6.31 5.36 -8.15
CA HIS A 21 6.73 4.09 -8.71
C HIS A 21 7.84 3.41 -7.91
N ASP A 22 8.65 4.18 -7.18
CA ASP A 22 9.70 3.63 -6.35
C ASP A 22 9.14 2.89 -5.13
N TYR A 23 7.87 3.11 -4.78
CA TYR A 23 7.21 2.54 -3.63
C TYR A 23 6.21 1.48 -4.08
N ALA A 24 6.71 0.28 -4.37
CA ALA A 24 5.93 -0.78 -4.99
C ALA A 24 5.69 -2.00 -4.09
N TRP A 25 6.07 -1.96 -2.82
CA TRP A 25 5.93 -3.09 -1.89
C TRP A 25 4.81 -2.82 -0.90
N LEU A 26 3.75 -3.62 -0.99
CA LEU A 26 2.53 -3.47 -0.19
C LEU A 26 2.61 -4.30 1.09
N LYS A 27 2.33 -3.65 2.22
CA LYS A 27 2.23 -4.28 3.54
C LYS A 27 0.81 -4.11 4.07
N LEU A 28 0.28 -5.18 4.67
CA LEU A 28 -1.07 -5.18 5.25
C LEU A 28 -1.09 -4.59 6.65
N HIS A 29 -2.16 -3.90 6.98
CA HIS A 29 -2.43 -3.34 8.30
C HIS A 29 -3.87 -3.62 8.71
N VAL A 30 -4.09 -3.76 10.02
CA VAL A 30 -5.44 -3.97 10.59
C VAL A 30 -6.04 -2.69 11.15
N GLY A 31 -5.42 -1.57 10.91
CA GLY A 31 -5.86 -0.26 11.31
C GLY A 31 -4.98 0.80 10.66
N ASP A 32 -5.21 2.08 10.98
CA ASP A 32 -4.46 3.19 10.40
C ASP A 32 -2.96 3.02 10.63
N PRO A 33 -2.14 2.97 9.57
CA PRO A 33 -0.68 2.81 9.71
C PRO A 33 0.03 3.98 10.38
N GLY A 34 -0.62 5.12 10.51
CA GLY A 34 -0.02 6.31 11.10
C GLY A 34 0.91 7.07 10.16
N ALA A 35 1.42 8.20 10.66
CA ALA A 35 2.25 9.10 9.87
C ALA A 35 3.59 8.49 9.45
N ALA A 36 4.04 7.46 10.15
CA ALA A 36 5.28 6.74 9.82
C ALA A 36 5.03 5.42 9.06
N GLY A 37 3.78 5.03 8.89
CA GLY A 37 3.43 3.79 8.21
C GLY A 37 3.71 2.52 9.00
N THR A 38 3.90 2.61 10.33
CA THR A 38 4.35 1.48 11.14
C THR A 38 3.32 1.02 12.18
N SER A 39 2.22 1.73 12.35
CA SER A 39 1.20 1.40 13.34
C SER A 39 0.25 0.33 12.84
N ASN A 40 -0.31 -0.45 13.77
CA ASN A 40 -1.34 -1.44 13.50
C ASN A 40 -1.00 -2.44 12.38
N PRO A 41 0.21 -3.04 12.38
CA PRO A 41 0.54 -3.99 11.33
C PRO A 41 -0.31 -5.25 11.45
N ALA A 42 -0.58 -5.90 10.31
CA ALA A 42 -1.16 -7.23 10.30
C ALA A 42 -0.15 -8.25 10.82
N THR A 43 -0.66 -9.40 11.29
CA THR A 43 0.21 -10.53 11.67
C THR A 43 1.00 -11.03 10.45
N GLU A 44 0.40 -11.01 9.27
CA GLU A 44 1.11 -11.29 8.02
C GLU A 44 1.98 -10.09 7.65
N THR A 45 3.30 -10.24 7.81
CA THR A 45 4.26 -9.17 7.56
C THR A 45 4.90 -9.22 6.18
N THR A 46 4.66 -10.27 5.40
CA THR A 46 5.21 -10.40 4.05
C THR A 46 4.64 -9.32 3.14
N ARG A 47 5.51 -8.53 2.54
CA ARG A 47 5.12 -7.53 1.55
C ARG A 47 5.01 -8.16 0.18
N LYS A 48 4.08 -7.67 -0.63
CA LYS A 48 3.89 -8.12 -2.02
C LYS A 48 4.17 -6.97 -2.96
N GLN A 49 4.90 -7.26 -4.03
CA GLN A 49 5.23 -6.24 -5.03
C GLN A 49 4.03 -6.01 -5.94
N VAL A 50 3.66 -4.73 -6.11
CA VAL A 50 2.64 -4.32 -7.07
C VAL A 50 3.29 -3.87 -8.37
N THR A 51 2.54 -3.94 -9.47
CA THR A 51 2.92 -3.32 -10.73
C THR A 51 2.04 -2.11 -10.95
N TRP A 52 2.63 -0.94 -11.05
CA TRP A 52 1.90 0.30 -11.27
C TRP A 52 1.50 0.46 -12.74
N GLY A 53 0.30 0.96 -12.96
CA GLY A 53 -0.18 1.32 -14.28
C GLY A 53 0.27 2.69 -14.72
N THR A 54 -0.15 3.10 -15.91
CA THR A 54 0.14 4.43 -16.44
C THR A 54 -0.71 5.47 -15.71
N PRO A 55 -0.13 6.52 -15.15
CA PRO A 55 -0.90 7.60 -14.53
C PRO A 55 -1.82 8.29 -15.55
N ALA A 56 -3.03 8.63 -15.09
CA ALA A 56 -3.99 9.37 -15.90
C ALA A 56 -4.92 10.15 -14.97
N GLY A 57 -5.28 11.38 -15.36
CA GLY A 57 -6.18 12.22 -14.57
C GLY A 57 -5.67 12.51 -13.15
N GLY A 58 -4.36 12.48 -12.92
CA GLY A 58 -3.77 12.67 -11.60
C GLY A 58 -3.81 11.45 -10.71
N ALA A 59 -4.16 10.29 -11.23
CA ALA A 59 -4.29 9.05 -10.47
C ALA A 59 -3.49 7.91 -11.09
N MET A 60 -3.10 6.96 -10.26
CA MET A 60 -2.38 5.76 -10.68
C MET A 60 -2.83 4.59 -9.83
N ALA A 61 -2.98 3.41 -10.42
CA ALA A 61 -3.43 2.21 -9.73
C ALA A 61 -2.53 1.02 -10.08
N SER A 62 -2.49 0.02 -9.21
CA SER A 62 -1.90 -1.27 -9.53
C SER A 62 -2.83 -2.00 -10.51
N VAL A 63 -2.34 -2.38 -11.68
CA VAL A 63 -3.24 -2.78 -12.77
C VAL A 63 -2.99 -4.17 -13.35
N THR A 64 -1.83 -4.75 -13.14
CA THR A 64 -1.47 -5.94 -13.91
C THR A 64 -1.51 -7.23 -13.12
N THR A 65 -1.50 -7.18 -11.81
CA THR A 65 -1.50 -8.38 -10.98
C THR A 65 -2.27 -8.17 -9.69
N ASP A 66 -2.96 -9.23 -9.25
CA ASP A 66 -3.50 -9.27 -7.90
C ASP A 66 -2.35 -9.55 -6.93
N GLN A 67 -2.46 -9.02 -5.71
CA GLN A 67 -1.54 -9.36 -4.63
C GLN A 67 -2.15 -10.49 -3.82
N VAL A 68 -1.47 -11.64 -3.75
CA VAL A 68 -2.00 -12.87 -3.16
C VAL A 68 -1.09 -13.35 -2.03
N TRP A 69 -1.68 -13.54 -0.85
CA TRP A 69 -1.03 -14.20 0.28
C TRP A 69 -1.66 -15.57 0.45
N THR A 70 -0.91 -16.63 0.15
CA THR A 70 -1.35 -18.01 0.42
C THR A 70 -0.94 -18.39 1.84
N SER A 71 -1.76 -19.20 2.51
CA SER A 71 -1.50 -19.61 3.90
C SER A 71 -1.22 -18.39 4.80
N ILE A 72 -2.11 -17.40 4.75
CA ILE A 72 -1.92 -16.14 5.46
C ILE A 72 -1.79 -16.36 6.97
N LEU A 73 -0.93 -15.57 7.61
CA LEU A 73 -0.74 -15.63 9.05
C LEU A 73 -1.79 -14.77 9.76
N GLY A 74 -2.33 -15.30 10.85
CA GLY A 74 -3.28 -14.57 11.68
C GLY A 74 -4.72 -14.65 11.18
N SER A 75 -5.66 -14.47 12.11
CA SER A 75 -7.10 -14.43 11.84
C SER A 75 -7.55 -13.01 12.18
N GLU A 76 -7.76 -12.17 11.18
CA GLU A 76 -7.99 -10.74 11.36
C GLU A 76 -8.59 -10.13 10.09
N ASP A 77 -8.84 -8.83 10.10
CA ASP A 77 -9.37 -8.09 8.95
C ASP A 77 -8.37 -7.02 8.55
N ALA A 78 -7.79 -7.17 7.37
CA ALA A 78 -6.89 -6.15 6.83
C ALA A 78 -7.71 -5.00 6.24
N THR A 79 -7.58 -3.83 6.82
CA THR A 79 -8.38 -2.65 6.44
C THR A 79 -7.54 -1.55 5.81
N HIS A 80 -6.23 -1.58 5.98
CA HIS A 80 -5.30 -0.55 5.52
C HIS A 80 -4.06 -1.18 4.92
N PHE A 81 -3.30 -0.37 4.19
CA PHE A 81 -2.00 -0.78 3.65
C PHE A 81 -0.97 0.33 3.83
N SER A 82 0.29 -0.05 3.76
CA SER A 82 1.42 0.88 3.59
C SER A 82 2.26 0.41 2.40
N MET A 83 2.83 1.37 1.68
CA MET A 83 3.68 1.08 0.52
C MET A 83 5.11 1.46 0.82
N TRP A 84 6.02 0.55 0.48
CA TRP A 84 7.44 0.64 0.81
C TRP A 84 8.30 0.53 -0.44
N ASP A 85 9.53 1.01 -0.35
CA ASP A 85 10.49 0.97 -1.46
C ASP A 85 11.32 -0.32 -1.50
N ALA A 86 11.12 -1.22 -0.54
CA ALA A 86 11.86 -2.47 -0.47
C ALA A 86 10.98 -3.59 0.11
N SER A 87 11.34 -4.83 -0.15
CA SER A 87 10.61 -6.00 0.38
C SER A 87 10.74 -6.15 1.89
N THR A 88 11.82 -5.64 2.47
CA THR A 88 12.06 -5.60 3.91
C THR A 88 12.74 -4.28 4.25
N ALA A 89 12.51 -3.80 5.47
CA ALA A 89 13.06 -2.50 5.90
C ALA A 89 12.70 -1.39 4.90
N GLY A 90 13.60 -0.48 4.60
CA GLY A 90 13.38 0.59 3.64
C GLY A 90 12.51 1.71 4.18
N ASN A 91 11.97 2.52 3.26
CA ASN A 91 11.17 3.69 3.59
C ASN A 91 9.72 3.52 3.16
N CYS A 92 8.79 4.01 3.98
CA CYS A 92 7.39 4.07 3.64
C CYS A 92 7.11 5.34 2.82
N GLY A 93 6.36 5.19 1.74
CA GLY A 93 6.02 6.30 0.87
C GLY A 93 4.61 6.82 1.04
N PHE A 94 3.64 5.92 1.16
CA PHE A 94 2.25 6.32 1.36
C PHE A 94 1.43 5.20 1.98
N THR A 95 0.24 5.56 2.47
CA THR A 95 -0.68 4.65 3.13
C THR A 95 -2.09 4.86 2.60
N GLY A 96 -2.94 3.87 2.79
CA GLY A 96 -4.33 3.97 2.37
C GLY A 96 -5.18 2.86 2.95
N THR A 97 -6.41 2.78 2.45
CA THR A 97 -7.37 1.76 2.86
C THR A 97 -7.51 0.70 1.77
N VAL A 98 -7.82 -0.53 2.19
CA VAL A 98 -8.19 -1.61 1.26
C VAL A 98 -9.55 -2.15 1.69
N THR A 99 -10.29 -2.66 0.71
CA THR A 99 -11.49 -3.43 0.99
C THR A 99 -11.11 -4.91 0.92
N ALA A 100 -11.10 -5.55 2.08
CA ALA A 100 -10.81 -6.98 2.18
C ALA A 100 -11.80 -7.61 3.15
N ASN A 101 -12.08 -8.88 2.97
CA ASN A 101 -12.90 -9.61 3.91
C ASN A 101 -12.03 -10.11 5.06
N PRO A 102 -12.61 -10.28 6.27
CA PRO A 102 -11.91 -10.95 7.34
C PRO A 102 -11.44 -12.34 6.90
N TYR A 103 -10.28 -12.76 7.38
CA TYR A 103 -9.68 -14.04 7.02
C TYR A 103 -9.27 -14.81 8.27
N THR A 104 -9.09 -16.12 8.08
CA THR A 104 -8.59 -17.04 9.10
C THR A 104 -7.19 -17.50 8.71
N ALA A 105 -6.33 -17.71 9.68
CA ALA A 105 -4.96 -18.18 9.43
C ALA A 105 -4.99 -19.43 8.55
N GLY A 106 -4.16 -19.44 7.52
CA GLY A 106 -4.11 -20.51 6.53
C GLY A 106 -4.92 -20.25 5.26
N ASP A 107 -5.78 -19.24 5.28
CA ASP A 107 -6.56 -18.83 4.10
C ASP A 107 -5.69 -18.19 3.03
N THR A 108 -6.26 -18.01 1.85
CA THR A 108 -5.68 -17.19 0.79
C THR A 108 -6.37 -15.84 0.77
N LEU A 109 -5.59 -14.77 0.96
CA LEU A 109 -6.09 -13.39 0.83
C LEU A 109 -5.61 -12.82 -0.50
N THR A 110 -6.54 -12.25 -1.27
CA THR A 110 -6.23 -11.58 -2.53
C THR A 110 -6.67 -10.12 -2.46
N ILE A 111 -5.75 -9.21 -2.74
CA ILE A 111 -6.07 -7.80 -2.99
C ILE A 111 -6.07 -7.63 -4.51
N PRO A 112 -7.24 -7.45 -5.15
CA PRO A 112 -7.32 -7.38 -6.60
C PRO A 112 -6.55 -6.19 -7.18
N ALA A 113 -6.10 -6.35 -8.41
CA ALA A 113 -5.52 -5.25 -9.18
C ALA A 113 -6.51 -4.08 -9.23
N GLY A 114 -5.98 -2.85 -9.09
CA GLY A 114 -6.80 -1.64 -9.09
C GLY A 114 -7.30 -1.19 -7.72
N GLN A 115 -7.22 -2.01 -6.68
CA GLN A 115 -7.58 -1.58 -5.32
C GLN A 115 -6.53 -0.71 -4.68
N VAL A 116 -5.26 -0.93 -4.99
CA VAL A 116 -4.17 -0.10 -4.47
C VAL A 116 -3.93 1.03 -5.46
N ASN A 117 -4.21 2.24 -5.04
CA ASN A 117 -4.11 3.40 -5.93
C ASN A 117 -3.66 4.64 -5.16
N THR A 118 -3.20 5.63 -5.90
CA THR A 118 -2.86 6.95 -5.37
C THR A 118 -3.29 8.00 -6.36
N SER A 119 -3.62 9.18 -5.87
CA SER A 119 -4.07 10.28 -6.72
C SER A 119 -3.69 11.63 -6.13
N PHE A 120 -3.59 12.62 -7.01
CA PHE A 120 -3.47 14.03 -6.63
C PHE A 120 -4.73 14.75 -7.09
N THR A 121 -5.12 15.78 -6.35
CA THR A 121 -6.18 16.68 -6.79
C THR A 121 -5.67 17.50 -7.97
N VAL A 122 -6.39 17.42 -9.10
CA VAL A 122 -6.02 18.18 -10.30
C VAL A 122 -7.08 19.23 -10.59
N ALA A 123 -6.66 20.30 -11.26
CA ALA A 123 -7.60 21.34 -11.68
C ALA A 123 -8.56 20.79 -12.74
N ALA A 124 -9.83 21.17 -12.62
CA ALA A 124 -10.87 20.72 -13.53
C ALA A 124 -11.11 21.75 -14.63
#